data_98d73af3b83b1c4aaa5447e16e73d69d
#
_entry.id   98d73af3b83b1c4aaa5447e16e73d69d
#
_cell.length_a   1.000
_cell.length_b   1.000
_cell.length_c   1.000
_cell.angle_alpha   90.00
_cell.angle_beta   90.00
_cell.angle_gamma   90.00
#
_symmetry.space_group_name_H-M   'P 1'
#
loop_
_entity.id
_entity.type
_entity.pdbx_description
1 polymer ?
#
loop_
_entity_poly.entity_id
_entity_poly.type
_entity_poly.pdbx_seq_one_letter_code
_entity_poly.pdbx_strand_id
1 'polypeptide(L)'
;WTELPERGKEEYYVICYHIGFVYLTLGHFEKAYYYLTNAKRNSSIHAIRDFTNCLVEMKDTGALEYIYSMVSLVGSQIKMYGDEKNTLFPLYHFLRRRVAQVLVNLKYYSQARELLYQMLGEEENREFAERELQYLESMGASDDAKRNE
;
A
#
# COMPACT_ATOMS: atom_id res chain seq x y z
N TRP A 1 -7.89 22.92 17.72
CA TRP A 1 -6.98 22.29 16.74
C TRP A 1 -6.51 23.29 15.67
N THR A 2 -7.44 24.00 15.10
CA THR A 2 -7.11 24.93 14.01
C THR A 2 -6.18 26.08 14.46
N GLU A 3 -6.13 26.32 15.75
CA GLU A 3 -5.31 27.41 16.32
C GLU A 3 -3.92 26.97 16.70
N LEU A 4 -3.60 25.67 16.57
CA LEU A 4 -2.26 25.20 16.85
C LEU A 4 -1.28 25.73 15.81
N PRO A 5 -0.08 26.17 16.25
CA PRO A 5 0.96 26.53 15.31
C PRO A 5 1.37 25.33 14.48
N GLU A 6 1.99 25.56 13.32
CA GLU A 6 2.41 24.48 12.43
C GLU A 6 3.27 23.43 13.13
N ARG A 7 4.16 23.88 14.01
CA ARG A 7 4.99 22.98 14.79
C ARG A 7 4.15 22.04 15.65
N GLY A 8 3.10 22.57 16.28
CA GLY A 8 2.22 21.76 17.11
C GLY A 8 1.44 20.76 16.28
N LYS A 9 1.08 21.12 15.04
CA LYS A 9 0.39 20.22 14.14
C LYS A 9 1.29 19.06 13.73
N GLU A 10 2.54 19.32 13.44
CA GLU A 10 3.49 18.27 13.08
C GLU A 10 3.68 17.30 14.24
N GLU A 11 3.82 17.82 15.45
CA GLU A 11 3.95 16.97 16.63
C GLU A 11 2.70 16.12 16.83
N TYR A 12 1.54 16.69 16.59
CA TYR A 12 0.28 15.96 16.66
C TYR A 12 0.25 14.79 15.66
N TYR A 13 0.69 15.04 14.43
CA TYR A 13 0.72 13.99 13.42
C TYR A 13 1.69 12.87 13.78
N VAL A 14 2.83 13.22 14.36
CA VAL A 14 3.80 12.24 14.81
C VAL A 14 3.22 11.38 15.94
N ILE A 15 2.53 12.01 16.88
CA ILE A 15 1.86 11.28 17.97
C ILE A 15 0.81 10.33 17.41
N CYS A 16 -0.01 10.82 16.49
CA CYS A 16 -1.02 9.98 15.84
C CYS A 16 -0.38 8.78 15.13
N TYR A 17 0.74 9.00 14.48
CA TYR A 17 1.45 7.91 13.81
C TYR A 17 1.88 6.85 14.82
N HIS A 18 2.51 7.26 15.92
CA HIS A 18 2.98 6.30 16.90
C HIS A 18 1.84 5.53 17.56
N ILE A 19 0.75 6.20 17.90
CA ILE A 19 -0.41 5.53 18.47
C ILE A 19 -0.99 4.55 17.45
N GLY A 20 -1.12 4.97 16.21
CA GLY A 20 -1.64 4.13 15.15
C GLY A 20 -0.77 2.90 14.92
N PHE A 21 0.55 3.10 14.93
CA PHE A 21 1.49 2.00 14.77
C PHE A 21 1.35 0.95 15.89
N VAL A 22 1.19 1.40 17.13
CA VAL A 22 0.99 0.49 18.25
C VAL A 22 -0.29 -0.32 18.06
N TYR A 23 -1.39 0.33 17.71
CA TYR A 23 -2.64 -0.39 17.47
C TYR A 23 -2.54 -1.36 16.31
N LEU A 24 -1.83 -0.98 15.25
CA LEU A 24 -1.63 -1.86 14.09
C LEU A 24 -0.86 -3.11 14.52
N THR A 25 0.19 -2.93 15.31
CA THR A 25 0.99 -4.03 15.84
C THR A 25 0.16 -4.98 16.69
N LEU A 26 -0.78 -4.41 17.44
CA LEU A 26 -1.67 -5.21 18.31
C LEU A 26 -2.85 -5.84 17.55
N GLY A 27 -2.99 -5.54 16.28
CA GLY A 27 -4.10 -6.08 15.48
C GLY A 27 -5.42 -5.33 15.66
N HIS A 28 -5.40 -4.17 16.31
CA HIS A 28 -6.59 -3.34 16.46
C HIS A 28 -6.71 -2.40 15.28
N PHE A 29 -7.14 -2.93 14.15
CA PHE A 29 -7.05 -2.22 12.86
C PHE A 29 -7.95 -1.00 12.78
N GLU A 30 -9.15 -1.03 13.36
CA GLU A 30 -10.05 0.12 13.31
C GLU A 30 -9.48 1.32 14.05
N LYS A 31 -8.89 1.09 15.23
CA LYS A 31 -8.24 2.16 15.99
C LYS A 31 -6.98 2.63 15.28
N ALA A 32 -6.21 1.69 14.72
CA ALA A 32 -5.05 2.05 13.92
C ALA A 32 -5.45 2.95 12.76
N TYR A 33 -6.51 2.59 12.06
CA TYR A 33 -7.03 3.36 10.93
C TYR A 33 -7.33 4.81 11.34
N TYR A 34 -8.01 4.98 12.47
CA TYR A 34 -8.35 6.32 12.95
C TYR A 34 -7.12 7.19 13.13
N TYR A 35 -6.12 6.67 13.84
CA TYR A 35 -4.92 7.45 14.12
C TYR A 35 -4.04 7.62 12.90
N LEU A 36 -3.90 6.58 12.07
CA LEU A 36 -3.06 6.66 10.88
C LEU A 36 -3.68 7.55 9.82
N THR A 37 -5.00 7.67 9.78
CA THR A 37 -5.67 8.61 8.87
C THR A 37 -5.23 10.03 9.15
N ASN A 38 -5.07 10.39 10.42
CA ASN A 38 -4.56 11.70 10.79
C ASN A 38 -3.07 11.82 10.49
N ALA A 39 -2.32 10.77 10.78
CA ALA A 39 -0.87 10.77 10.58
C ALA A 39 -0.46 10.90 9.12
N LYS A 40 -1.25 10.35 8.19
CA LYS A 40 -0.89 10.37 6.76
C LYS A 40 -0.78 11.78 6.20
N ARG A 41 -1.37 12.77 6.87
CA ARG A 41 -1.28 14.17 6.44
C ARG A 41 0.16 14.68 6.48
N ASN A 42 0.99 13.99 7.23
CA ASN A 42 2.41 14.28 7.33
C ASN A 42 3.18 13.81 6.10
N SER A 43 2.58 12.91 5.31
CA SER A 43 3.19 12.36 4.09
C SER A 43 4.52 11.65 4.33
N SER A 44 4.77 11.19 5.54
CA SER A 44 5.98 10.42 5.80
C SER A 44 5.87 9.04 5.14
N ILE A 45 7.01 8.52 4.72
CA ILE A 45 7.07 7.20 4.09
C ILE A 45 6.54 6.13 5.03
N HIS A 46 6.90 6.22 6.29
CA HIS A 46 6.46 5.24 7.29
C HIS A 46 4.95 5.29 7.49
N ALA A 47 4.39 6.50 7.54
CA ALA A 47 2.94 6.66 7.71
C ALA A 47 2.19 6.10 6.51
N ILE A 48 2.70 6.34 5.30
CA ILE A 48 2.08 5.80 4.08
C ILE A 48 2.10 4.27 4.11
N ARG A 49 3.24 3.68 4.47
CA ARG A 49 3.36 2.22 4.54
C ARG A 49 2.40 1.63 5.55
N ASP A 50 2.35 2.20 6.74
CA ASP A 50 1.52 1.65 7.80
C ASP A 50 0.04 1.84 7.53
N PHE A 51 -0.33 2.98 6.94
CA PHE A 51 -1.72 3.19 6.55
C PHE A 51 -2.14 2.19 5.46
N THR A 52 -1.25 1.97 4.49
CA THR A 52 -1.50 0.98 3.43
C THR A 52 -1.71 -0.41 4.03
N ASN A 53 -0.83 -0.82 4.94
CA ASN A 53 -0.95 -2.12 5.58
C ASN A 53 -2.26 -2.22 6.37
N CYS A 54 -2.65 -1.15 7.04
CA CYS A 54 -3.90 -1.12 7.80
C CYS A 54 -5.10 -1.35 6.88
N LEU A 55 -5.15 -0.65 5.74
CA LEU A 55 -6.24 -0.81 4.79
C LEU A 55 -6.30 -2.23 4.22
N VAL A 56 -5.14 -2.80 3.90
CA VAL A 56 -5.07 -4.15 3.36
C VAL A 56 -5.55 -5.17 4.40
N GLU A 57 -5.11 -5.04 5.64
CA GLU A 57 -5.49 -5.96 6.71
C GLU A 57 -6.97 -5.87 7.05
N MET A 58 -7.55 -4.67 6.96
CA MET A 58 -8.97 -4.48 7.19
C MET A 58 -9.82 -4.95 6.01
N LYS A 59 -9.19 -5.25 4.89
CA LYS A 59 -9.88 -5.54 3.62
C LYS A 59 -10.83 -4.40 3.25
N ASP A 60 -10.35 -3.18 3.47
CA ASP A 60 -11.12 -1.98 3.18
C ASP A 60 -11.39 -1.86 1.68
N THR A 61 -12.62 -1.51 1.32
CA THR A 61 -13.01 -1.41 -0.09
C THR A 61 -12.28 -0.28 -0.82
N GLY A 62 -11.79 0.71 -0.07
CA GLY A 62 -11.06 1.83 -0.65
C GLY A 62 -9.55 1.60 -0.75
N ALA A 63 -9.07 0.41 -0.33
CA ALA A 63 -7.63 0.15 -0.31
C ALA A 63 -6.99 0.28 -1.69
N LEU A 64 -7.61 -0.32 -2.70
CA LEU A 64 -7.05 -0.32 -4.05
C LEU A 64 -6.93 1.09 -4.61
N GLU A 65 -7.99 1.89 -4.45
CA GLU A 65 -7.99 3.27 -4.93
C GLU A 65 -6.93 4.11 -4.24
N TYR A 66 -6.82 3.97 -2.92
CA TYR A 66 -5.81 4.69 -2.17
C TYR A 66 -4.40 4.31 -2.63
N ILE A 67 -4.14 3.01 -2.78
CA ILE A 67 -2.81 2.56 -3.16
C ILE A 67 -2.45 3.01 -4.57
N TYR A 68 -3.39 2.96 -5.50
CA TYR A 68 -3.16 3.48 -6.86
C TYR A 68 -2.83 4.97 -6.81
N SER A 69 -3.52 5.75 -5.99
CA SER A 69 -3.21 7.17 -5.85
C SER A 69 -1.79 7.39 -5.35
N MET A 70 -1.37 6.57 -4.40
CA MET A 70 -0.01 6.69 -3.85
C MET A 70 1.04 6.24 -4.86
N VAL A 71 0.78 5.18 -5.61
CA VAL A 71 1.69 4.74 -6.68
C VAL A 71 1.89 5.88 -7.70
N SER A 72 0.80 6.51 -8.08
CA SER A 72 0.85 7.62 -9.03
C SER A 72 1.64 8.80 -8.48
N LEU A 73 1.38 9.15 -7.23
CA LEU A 73 2.07 10.27 -6.58
C LEU A 73 3.56 10.02 -6.44
N VAL A 74 3.92 8.86 -5.91
CA VAL A 74 5.33 8.51 -5.69
C VAL A 74 6.05 8.38 -7.04
N GLY A 75 5.42 7.75 -8.02
CA GLY A 75 5.98 7.62 -9.36
C GLY A 75 6.24 8.98 -10.00
N SER A 76 5.32 9.91 -9.84
CA SER A 76 5.49 11.27 -10.36
C SER A 76 6.66 11.98 -9.69
N GLN A 77 6.81 11.82 -8.37
CA GLN A 77 7.91 12.44 -7.66
C GLN A 77 9.25 11.88 -8.07
N ILE A 78 9.34 10.58 -8.28
CA ILE A 78 10.56 9.96 -8.79
C ILE A 78 10.90 10.51 -10.17
N LYS A 79 9.90 10.61 -11.03
CA LYS A 79 10.10 11.10 -12.39
C LYS A 79 10.58 12.56 -12.41
N MET A 80 10.03 13.39 -11.54
CA MET A 80 10.33 14.82 -11.53
C MET A 80 11.61 15.16 -10.77
N TYR A 81 11.88 14.47 -9.68
CA TYR A 81 12.96 14.87 -8.77
C TYR A 81 13.98 13.77 -8.51
N GLY A 82 13.75 12.58 -9.02
CA GLY A 82 14.63 11.45 -8.76
C GLY A 82 14.45 10.90 -7.34
N ASP A 83 15.37 10.05 -6.93
CA ASP A 83 15.31 9.40 -5.63
C ASP A 83 16.70 9.43 -4.97
N GLU A 84 17.18 10.63 -4.65
CA GLU A 84 18.51 10.83 -4.08
C GLU A 84 18.73 10.06 -2.78
N LYS A 85 17.68 9.93 -1.97
CA LYS A 85 17.79 9.25 -0.68
C LYS A 85 17.51 7.76 -0.75
N ASN A 86 17.25 7.25 -1.92
CA ASN A 86 16.91 5.83 -2.12
C ASN A 86 15.75 5.37 -1.23
N THR A 87 14.77 6.24 -1.02
CA THR A 87 13.61 5.93 -0.18
C THR A 87 12.33 5.80 -1.00
N LEU A 88 12.26 6.49 -2.13
CA LEU A 88 11.04 6.52 -2.94
C LEU A 88 10.86 5.27 -3.78
N PHE A 89 11.93 4.74 -4.39
CA PHE A 89 11.84 3.50 -5.15
C PHE A 89 11.40 2.32 -4.27
N PRO A 90 11.98 2.12 -3.08
CA PRO A 90 11.49 1.05 -2.22
C PRO A 90 10.02 1.21 -1.86
N LEU A 91 9.56 2.44 -1.60
CA LEU A 91 8.15 2.70 -1.33
C LEU A 91 7.29 2.39 -2.55
N TYR A 92 7.74 2.82 -3.73
CA TYR A 92 7.04 2.59 -4.98
C TYR A 92 6.84 1.09 -5.23
N HIS A 93 7.90 0.31 -5.05
CA HIS A 93 7.83 -1.15 -5.21
C HIS A 93 6.94 -1.78 -4.16
N PHE A 94 7.03 -1.32 -2.92
CA PHE A 94 6.16 -1.80 -1.84
C PHE A 94 4.68 -1.59 -2.20
N LEU A 95 4.34 -0.39 -2.64
CA LEU A 95 2.96 -0.07 -2.99
C LEU A 95 2.45 -0.92 -4.14
N ARG A 96 3.28 -1.14 -5.15
CA ARG A 96 2.89 -1.99 -6.29
C ARG A 96 2.68 -3.44 -5.88
N ARG A 97 3.51 -3.95 -4.97
CA ARG A 97 3.29 -5.29 -4.43
C ARG A 97 1.97 -5.38 -3.68
N ARG A 98 1.63 -4.33 -2.95
CA ARG A 98 0.34 -4.29 -2.25
C ARG A 98 -0.83 -4.24 -3.21
N VAL A 99 -0.69 -3.52 -4.34
CA VAL A 99 -1.72 -3.53 -5.38
C VAL A 99 -1.97 -4.98 -5.84
N ALA A 100 -0.90 -5.71 -6.14
CA ALA A 100 -1.05 -7.10 -6.58
C ALA A 100 -1.77 -7.94 -5.53
N GLN A 101 -1.43 -7.79 -4.27
CA GLN A 101 -2.07 -8.54 -3.20
C GLN A 101 -3.55 -8.20 -3.04
N VAL A 102 -3.89 -6.91 -3.15
CA VAL A 102 -5.30 -6.50 -3.06
C VAL A 102 -6.08 -7.06 -4.23
N LEU A 103 -5.51 -7.03 -5.44
CA LEU A 103 -6.16 -7.60 -6.61
C LEU A 103 -6.45 -9.09 -6.42
N VAL A 104 -5.50 -9.82 -5.86
CA VAL A 104 -5.70 -11.24 -5.54
C VAL A 104 -6.80 -11.41 -4.51
N ASN A 105 -6.80 -10.58 -3.47
CA ASN A 105 -7.83 -10.65 -2.43
C ASN A 105 -9.22 -10.37 -2.97
N LEU A 106 -9.31 -9.49 -3.96
CA LEU A 106 -10.59 -9.16 -4.60
C LEU A 106 -10.95 -10.14 -5.71
N LYS A 107 -10.08 -11.12 -5.97
CA LYS A 107 -10.28 -12.12 -7.01
C LYS A 107 -10.24 -11.55 -8.43
N TYR A 108 -9.56 -10.43 -8.60
CA TYR A 108 -9.29 -9.84 -9.91
C TYR A 108 -8.01 -10.46 -10.47
N TYR A 109 -8.06 -11.74 -10.73
CA TYR A 109 -6.86 -12.54 -11.02
C TYR A 109 -6.19 -12.15 -12.34
N SER A 110 -6.96 -11.79 -13.35
CA SER A 110 -6.36 -11.37 -14.63
C SER A 110 -5.54 -10.11 -14.48
N GLN A 111 -6.07 -9.14 -13.73
CA GLN A 111 -5.36 -7.89 -13.48
C GLN A 111 -4.12 -8.14 -12.61
N ALA A 112 -4.26 -9.01 -11.62
CA ALA A 112 -3.14 -9.36 -10.75
C ALA A 112 -2.02 -10.00 -11.56
N ARG A 113 -2.35 -10.96 -12.44
CA ARG A 113 -1.36 -11.62 -13.29
C ARG A 113 -0.66 -10.63 -14.20
N GLU A 114 -1.40 -9.75 -14.82
CA GLU A 114 -0.80 -8.75 -15.71
C GLU A 114 0.24 -7.93 -14.99
N LEU A 115 -0.07 -7.45 -13.80
CA LEU A 115 0.88 -6.68 -13.00
C LEU A 115 2.07 -7.56 -12.59
N LEU A 116 1.81 -8.78 -12.13
CA LEU A 116 2.88 -9.68 -11.69
C LEU A 116 3.82 -10.06 -12.84
N TYR A 117 3.29 -10.25 -14.04
CA TYR A 117 4.15 -10.49 -15.19
C TYR A 117 5.06 -9.32 -15.50
N GLN A 118 4.55 -8.10 -15.36
CA GLN A 118 5.40 -6.91 -15.49
C GLN A 118 6.50 -6.90 -14.43
N MET A 119 6.16 -7.29 -13.22
CA MET A 119 7.10 -7.29 -12.10
C MET A 119 8.19 -8.35 -12.24
N LEU A 120 7.96 -9.39 -13.03
CA LEU A 120 9.02 -10.38 -13.31
C LEU A 120 10.24 -9.76 -13.99
N GLY A 121 10.05 -8.67 -14.74
CA GLY A 121 11.14 -7.97 -15.38
C GLY A 121 11.85 -6.99 -14.47
N GLU A 122 11.43 -6.85 -13.24
CA GLU A 122 11.98 -5.91 -12.27
C GLU A 122 12.72 -6.67 -11.20
N GLU A 123 14.02 -6.41 -11.08
CA GLU A 123 14.87 -7.15 -10.16
C GLU A 123 14.33 -7.20 -8.74
N GLU A 124 13.89 -6.05 -8.23
CA GLU A 124 13.44 -5.91 -6.85
C GLU A 124 12.14 -6.66 -6.58
N ASN A 125 11.34 -6.92 -7.62
CA ASN A 125 10.03 -7.53 -7.47
C ASN A 125 9.94 -8.95 -8.04
N ARG A 126 11.00 -9.42 -8.71
CA ARG A 126 10.95 -10.70 -9.40
C ARG A 126 10.60 -11.87 -8.50
N GLU A 127 11.28 -11.97 -7.38
CA GLU A 127 11.04 -13.08 -6.45
C GLU A 127 9.60 -13.05 -5.92
N PHE A 128 9.13 -11.87 -5.55
CA PHE A 128 7.74 -11.70 -5.11
C PHE A 128 6.77 -12.14 -6.20
N ALA A 129 7.00 -11.68 -7.43
CA ALA A 129 6.10 -11.99 -8.54
C ALA A 129 6.08 -13.49 -8.84
N GLU A 130 7.25 -14.13 -8.80
CA GLU A 130 7.32 -15.57 -9.02
C GLU A 130 6.51 -16.34 -7.98
N ARG A 131 6.64 -15.98 -6.72
CA ARG A 131 5.90 -16.64 -5.65
C ARG A 131 4.39 -16.45 -5.81
N GLU A 132 3.98 -15.22 -6.11
CA GLU A 132 2.55 -14.93 -6.24
C GLU A 132 1.94 -15.63 -7.46
N LEU A 133 2.68 -15.69 -8.56
CA LEU A 133 2.21 -16.40 -9.75
C LEU A 133 2.11 -17.90 -9.50
N GLN A 134 3.06 -18.47 -8.79
CA GLN A 134 3.00 -19.87 -8.41
C GLN A 134 1.80 -20.16 -7.53
N TYR A 135 1.53 -19.26 -6.60
CA TYR A 135 0.38 -19.40 -5.72
C TYR A 135 -0.92 -19.39 -6.52
N LEU A 136 -1.05 -18.44 -7.46
CA LEU A 136 -2.24 -18.36 -8.30
C LEU A 136 -2.40 -19.60 -9.16
N GLU A 137 -1.32 -20.11 -9.70
CA GLU A 137 -1.34 -21.34 -10.50
C GLU A 137 -1.75 -22.53 -9.65
N SER A 138 -1.21 -22.66 -8.45
CA SER A 138 -1.53 -23.78 -7.56
C SER A 138 -3.00 -23.78 -7.13
N MET A 139 -3.61 -22.61 -7.06
CA MET A 139 -5.02 -22.48 -6.74
C MET A 139 -5.92 -22.76 -7.95
N GLY A 140 -5.37 -22.79 -9.14
CA GLY A 140 -6.19 -22.80 -10.35
C GLY A 140 -6.97 -21.51 -10.49
N ALA A 141 -6.42 -20.41 -9.97
CA ALA A 141 -7.12 -19.14 -9.90
C ALA A 141 -7.42 -18.58 -11.28
N SER A 142 -8.64 -18.13 -11.47
CA SER A 142 -9.11 -17.60 -12.75
C SER A 142 -10.27 -16.65 -12.50
N ASP A 143 -10.42 -15.68 -13.37
CA ASP A 143 -11.57 -14.81 -13.36
C ASP A 143 -12.83 -15.47 -13.91
N ASP A 144 -12.72 -16.72 -14.31
CA ASP A 144 -13.83 -17.46 -14.91
C ASP A 144 -15.06 -17.51 -14.01
N ALA A 145 -14.84 -17.57 -12.70
CA ALA A 145 -15.97 -17.55 -11.76
C ALA A 145 -16.84 -16.32 -11.98
N LYS A 146 -16.22 -15.19 -12.32
CA LYS A 146 -16.98 -13.98 -12.61
C LYS A 146 -17.63 -14.04 -13.97
N ARG A 147 -16.94 -14.65 -14.94
CA ARG A 147 -17.46 -14.73 -16.29
C ARG A 147 -18.61 -15.71 -16.40
N ASN A 148 -18.67 -16.65 -15.50
CA ASN A 148 -19.74 -17.66 -15.51
C ASN A 148 -21.00 -17.18 -14.81
N GLU A 149 -21.00 -15.99 -14.33
CA GLU A 149 -22.16 -15.40 -13.67
C GLU A 149 -23.31 -15.10 -14.61
#